data_41172ceaca23892c1f567ef52a5c5851
#
_entry.id   41172ceaca23892c1f567ef52a5c5851
#
_cell.length_a   1.000
_cell.length_b   1.000
_cell.length_c   1.000
_cell.angle_alpha   90.00
_cell.angle_beta   90.00
_cell.angle_gamma   90.00
#
_symmetry.space_group_name_H-M   'P 1'
#
loop_
_entity.id
_entity.type
_entity.pdbx_description
1 polymer ?
#
loop_
_entity_poly.entity_id
_entity_poly.type
_entity_poly.pdbx_seq_one_letter_code
_entity_poly.pdbx_strand_id
1 'polypeptide(L)'
;MPSILQLQGVSALTSILLRLYAPPAYHYGMVSTGLAIFVSLFLLKITWSVIVYPKLLSPLRHLPTPADNDFFTGQTKKVFREASGRPMREWIETVPNDGLITYSNWFRQRVLVTNPKTLAEVLVQKNYEFIKPSHFREGLARILGVGILLAEGDEHKRQRKDLMPVSFGPGYLG
;
A
#
# COMPACT_ATOMS: atom_id res chain seq x y z
N MET A 1 -0.99 10.98 -3.90
CA MET A 1 -2.47 11.15 -3.82
C MET A 1 -2.79 12.16 -2.73
N PRO A 2 -3.74 13.08 -2.93
CA PRO A 2 -4.09 14.06 -1.91
C PRO A 2 -4.61 13.37 -0.66
N SER A 3 -4.20 13.88 0.51
CA SER A 3 -4.70 13.41 1.79
C SER A 3 -6.17 13.84 2.01
N ILE A 4 -6.85 13.23 2.98
CA ILE A 4 -8.23 13.62 3.33
C ILE A 4 -8.28 15.09 3.77
N LEU A 5 -7.26 15.55 4.50
CA LEU A 5 -7.11 16.95 4.90
C LEU A 5 -7.01 17.92 3.72
N GLN A 6 -6.29 17.54 2.67
CA GLN A 6 -6.21 18.33 1.44
C GLN A 6 -7.56 18.41 0.72
N LEU A 7 -8.33 17.31 0.68
CA LEU A 7 -9.68 17.30 0.12
C LEU A 7 -10.65 18.21 0.90
N GLN A 8 -10.55 18.20 2.23
CA GLN A 8 -11.34 19.12 3.08
C GLN A 8 -10.98 20.58 2.82
N GLY A 9 -9.70 20.91 2.73
CA GLY A 9 -9.24 22.24 2.40
C GLY A 9 -9.73 22.74 1.05
N VAL A 10 -9.62 21.91 0.01
CA VAL A 10 -10.11 22.24 -1.34
C VAL A 10 -11.62 22.42 -1.35
N SER A 11 -12.39 21.56 -0.68
CA SER A 11 -13.86 21.68 -0.64
C SER A 11 -14.31 22.94 0.08
N ALA A 12 -13.65 23.32 1.16
CA ALA A 12 -13.93 24.56 1.91
C ALA A 12 -13.62 25.80 1.06
N LEU A 13 -12.44 25.86 0.43
CA LEU A 13 -12.07 26.97 -0.46
C LEU A 13 -13.03 27.11 -1.64
N THR A 14 -13.37 26.00 -2.29
CA THR A 14 -14.30 26.01 -3.43
C THR A 14 -15.69 26.45 -3.03
N SER A 15 -16.20 26.06 -1.85
CA SER A 15 -17.50 26.52 -1.35
C SER A 15 -17.52 28.02 -1.03
N ILE A 16 -16.41 28.56 -0.49
CA ILE A 16 -16.27 30.01 -0.25
C ILE A 16 -16.25 30.77 -1.59
N LEU A 17 -15.49 30.31 -2.56
CA LEU A 17 -15.39 30.94 -3.89
C LEU A 17 -16.73 30.90 -4.62
N LEU A 18 -17.45 29.77 -4.59
CA LEU A 18 -18.80 29.68 -5.16
C LEU A 18 -19.75 30.68 -4.54
N ARG A 19 -19.69 30.90 -3.24
CA ARG A 19 -20.55 31.88 -2.56
C ARG A 19 -20.22 33.32 -2.93
N LEU A 20 -18.96 33.63 -3.21
CA LEU A 20 -18.54 34.98 -3.59
C LEU A 20 -18.88 35.32 -5.04
N TYR A 21 -18.82 34.33 -5.94
CA TYR A 21 -18.93 34.59 -7.39
C TYR A 21 -20.22 34.03 -8.03
N ALA A 22 -20.95 33.12 -7.38
CA ALA A 22 -22.16 32.54 -7.94
C ALA A 22 -23.40 33.46 -7.76
N PRO A 23 -24.35 33.46 -8.73
CA PRO A 23 -25.62 34.19 -8.58
C PRO A 23 -26.41 33.75 -7.35
N PRO A 24 -27.25 34.63 -6.77
CA PRO A 24 -28.00 34.35 -5.53
C PRO A 24 -28.91 33.10 -5.63
N ALA A 25 -29.34 32.72 -6.81
CA ALA A 25 -30.13 31.51 -7.04
C ALA A 25 -29.43 30.19 -6.67
N TYR A 26 -28.09 30.18 -6.56
CA TYR A 26 -27.27 29.02 -6.19
C TYR A 26 -26.79 29.06 -4.73
N HIS A 27 -27.29 29.99 -3.91
CA HIS A 27 -26.89 30.09 -2.50
C HIS A 27 -27.59 29.03 -1.63
N TYR A 28 -27.26 27.78 -1.84
CA TYR A 28 -27.53 26.75 -0.85
C TYR A 28 -26.69 27.03 0.41
N GLY A 29 -27.13 26.50 1.58
CA GLY A 29 -26.37 26.73 2.81
C GLY A 29 -24.89 26.35 2.65
N MET A 30 -23.98 27.16 3.18
CA MET A 30 -22.53 26.98 3.02
C MET A 30 -22.06 25.57 3.40
N VAL A 31 -22.67 24.99 4.44
CA VAL A 31 -22.39 23.63 4.92
C VAL A 31 -22.83 22.57 3.91
N SER A 32 -24.04 22.70 3.32
CA SER A 32 -24.54 21.72 2.34
C SER A 32 -23.74 21.73 1.05
N THR A 33 -23.34 22.91 0.58
CA THR A 33 -22.46 23.05 -0.60
C THR A 33 -21.08 22.44 -0.35
N GLY A 34 -20.48 22.76 0.81
CA GLY A 34 -19.18 22.20 1.19
C GLY A 34 -19.20 20.67 1.32
N LEU A 35 -20.28 20.14 1.91
CA LEU A 35 -20.47 18.71 2.04
C LEU A 35 -20.65 18.03 0.67
N ALA A 36 -21.45 18.61 -0.22
CA ALA A 36 -21.66 18.06 -1.56
C ALA A 36 -20.36 18.01 -2.36
N ILE A 37 -19.55 19.08 -2.32
CA ILE A 37 -18.26 19.11 -2.99
C ILE A 37 -17.30 18.08 -2.37
N PHE A 38 -17.26 17.99 -1.05
CA PHE A 38 -16.42 17.01 -0.37
C PHE A 38 -16.76 15.57 -0.76
N VAL A 39 -18.07 15.23 -0.74
CA VAL A 39 -18.56 13.91 -1.14
C VAL A 39 -18.22 13.62 -2.60
N SER A 40 -18.42 14.59 -3.50
CA SER A 40 -18.08 14.43 -4.93
C SER A 40 -16.57 14.19 -5.13
N LEU A 41 -15.72 14.96 -4.50
CA LEU A 41 -14.27 14.77 -4.57
C LEU A 41 -13.83 13.44 -3.94
N PHE A 42 -14.48 13.02 -2.87
CA PHE A 42 -14.20 11.75 -2.21
C PHE A 42 -14.58 10.55 -3.09
N LEU A 43 -15.75 10.61 -3.71
CA LEU A 43 -16.21 9.59 -4.67
C LEU A 43 -15.29 9.54 -5.90
N LEU A 44 -14.91 10.69 -6.44
CA LEU A 44 -13.96 10.77 -7.55
C LEU A 44 -12.61 10.14 -7.18
N LYS A 45 -12.11 10.42 -5.98
CA LYS A 45 -10.87 9.81 -5.48
C LYS A 45 -10.98 8.29 -5.34
N ILE A 46 -12.09 7.78 -4.80
CA ILE A 46 -12.33 6.34 -4.70
C ILE A 46 -12.37 5.71 -6.09
N THR A 47 -13.16 6.28 -6.99
CA THR A 47 -13.29 5.80 -8.37
C THR A 47 -11.93 5.77 -9.07
N TRP A 48 -11.15 6.84 -8.94
CA TRP A 48 -9.80 6.90 -9.46
C TRP A 48 -8.89 5.81 -8.87
N SER A 49 -8.89 5.66 -7.54
CA SER A 49 -8.01 4.73 -6.84
C SER A 49 -8.35 3.27 -7.06
N VAL A 50 -9.64 2.94 -7.18
CA VAL A 50 -10.14 1.55 -7.24
C VAL A 50 -10.29 1.07 -8.67
N ILE A 51 -10.73 1.94 -9.57
CA ILE A 51 -11.09 1.55 -10.93
C ILE A 51 -10.06 2.05 -11.93
N VAL A 52 -9.85 3.36 -11.99
CA VAL A 52 -9.07 3.98 -13.06
C VAL A 52 -7.59 3.60 -12.95
N TYR A 53 -7.00 3.84 -11.80
CA TYR A 53 -5.57 3.59 -11.61
C TYR A 53 -5.20 2.11 -11.78
N PRO A 54 -5.86 1.12 -11.08
CA PRO A 54 -5.47 -0.28 -11.21
C PRO A 54 -5.69 -0.87 -12.60
N LYS A 55 -6.76 -0.45 -13.29
CA LYS A 55 -7.14 -1.03 -14.57
C LYS A 55 -6.49 -0.38 -15.78
N LEU A 56 -6.22 0.92 -15.72
CA LEU A 56 -5.74 1.69 -16.88
C LEU A 56 -4.29 2.15 -16.77
N LEU A 57 -3.84 2.56 -15.58
CA LEU A 57 -2.56 3.23 -15.40
C LEU A 57 -1.50 2.38 -14.66
N SER A 58 -1.93 1.34 -13.95
CA SER A 58 -0.97 0.53 -13.19
C SER A 58 -0.05 -0.26 -14.12
N PRO A 59 1.27 -0.21 -13.93
CA PRO A 59 2.21 -1.06 -14.64
C PRO A 59 1.99 -2.55 -14.33
N LEU A 60 1.30 -2.86 -13.24
CA LEU A 60 1.02 -4.22 -12.77
C LEU A 60 -0.20 -4.87 -13.45
N ARG A 61 -0.92 -4.15 -14.32
CA ARG A 61 -2.15 -4.63 -14.97
C ARG A 61 -1.95 -5.86 -15.86
N HIS A 62 -0.72 -6.07 -16.33
CA HIS A 62 -0.37 -7.20 -17.22
C HIS A 62 0.00 -8.47 -16.45
N LEU A 63 0.17 -8.35 -15.12
CA LEU A 63 0.49 -9.50 -14.30
C LEU A 63 -0.74 -10.35 -14.01
N PRO A 64 -0.57 -11.69 -13.94
CA PRO A 64 -1.66 -12.59 -13.61
C PRO A 64 -2.24 -12.26 -12.22
N THR A 65 -3.57 -12.37 -12.14
CA THR A 65 -4.34 -12.06 -10.93
C THR A 65 -5.22 -13.26 -10.59
N PRO A 66 -5.38 -13.65 -9.31
CA PRO A 66 -6.29 -14.69 -8.88
C PRO A 66 -7.74 -14.41 -9.30
N ALA A 67 -8.48 -15.47 -9.68
CA ALA A 67 -9.84 -15.34 -10.21
C ALA A 67 -10.86 -14.79 -9.20
N ASP A 68 -10.70 -15.11 -7.92
CA ASP A 68 -11.63 -14.75 -6.84
C ASP A 68 -11.45 -13.29 -6.38
N ASN A 69 -11.61 -12.35 -7.28
CA ASN A 69 -11.36 -10.94 -6.99
C ASN A 69 -12.66 -10.16 -6.80
N ASP A 70 -13.01 -9.83 -5.56
CA ASP A 70 -14.13 -8.94 -5.25
C ASP A 70 -13.86 -7.54 -5.79
N PHE A 71 -14.88 -6.89 -6.36
CA PHE A 71 -14.75 -5.58 -6.97
C PHE A 71 -14.23 -4.48 -6.01
N PHE A 72 -14.69 -4.46 -4.76
CA PHE A 72 -14.31 -3.45 -3.77
C PHE A 72 -13.18 -3.88 -2.83
N THR A 73 -13.22 -5.12 -2.38
CA THR A 73 -12.31 -5.60 -1.34
C THR A 73 -11.12 -6.38 -1.90
N GLY A 74 -11.15 -6.70 -3.20
CA GLY A 74 -10.14 -7.55 -3.81
C GLY A 74 -10.10 -8.92 -3.14
N GLN A 75 -8.91 -9.36 -2.78
CA GLN A 75 -8.66 -10.64 -2.11
C GLN A 75 -8.68 -10.53 -0.56
N THR A 76 -9.02 -9.37 -0.04
CA THR A 76 -8.96 -9.09 1.42
C THR A 76 -9.70 -10.12 2.24
N LYS A 77 -10.93 -10.49 1.85
CA LYS A 77 -11.74 -11.48 2.59
C LYS A 77 -11.05 -12.83 2.70
N LYS A 78 -10.46 -13.31 1.60
CA LYS A 78 -9.74 -14.60 1.57
C LYS A 78 -8.48 -14.53 2.44
N VAL A 79 -7.70 -13.46 2.32
CA VAL A 79 -6.46 -13.25 3.08
C VAL A 79 -6.71 -13.18 4.59
N PHE A 80 -7.83 -12.59 5.05
CA PHE A 80 -8.13 -12.47 6.48
C PHE A 80 -8.89 -13.66 7.07
N ARG A 81 -9.63 -14.41 6.27
CA ARG A 81 -10.41 -15.57 6.76
C ARG A 81 -9.58 -16.84 6.85
N GLU A 82 -8.63 -17.01 5.96
CA GLU A 82 -7.80 -18.20 5.91
C GLU A 82 -6.53 -18.05 6.76
N ALA A 83 -5.93 -19.18 7.10
CA ALA A 83 -4.67 -19.19 7.81
C ALA A 83 -3.59 -18.42 7.04
N SER A 84 -2.73 -17.72 7.76
CA SER A 84 -1.69 -16.87 7.17
C SER A 84 -0.83 -17.65 6.17
N GLY A 85 -0.74 -17.11 4.96
CA GLY A 85 0.04 -17.70 3.86
C GLY A 85 -0.68 -18.76 3.03
N ARG A 86 -1.84 -19.29 3.46
CA ARG A 86 -2.58 -20.30 2.70
C ARG A 86 -3.08 -19.80 1.34
N PRO A 87 -3.72 -18.62 1.24
CA PRO A 87 -4.13 -18.07 -0.05
C PRO A 87 -2.96 -17.89 -1.01
N MET A 88 -1.80 -17.43 -0.49
CA MET A 88 -0.61 -17.22 -1.31
C MET A 88 -0.08 -18.53 -1.90
N ARG A 89 -0.07 -19.63 -1.14
CA ARG A 89 0.34 -20.95 -1.64
C ARG A 89 -0.61 -21.44 -2.72
N GLU A 90 -1.92 -21.35 -2.47
CA GLU A 90 -2.93 -21.73 -3.44
C GLU A 90 -2.75 -20.97 -4.77
N TRP A 91 -2.51 -19.65 -4.70
CA TRP A 91 -2.28 -18.85 -5.91
C TRP A 91 -1.01 -19.21 -6.66
N ILE A 92 0.06 -19.58 -5.96
CA ILE A 92 1.30 -20.04 -6.59
C ILE A 92 1.04 -21.32 -7.42
N GLU A 93 0.18 -22.21 -6.93
CA GLU A 93 -0.13 -23.48 -7.55
C GLU A 93 -1.20 -23.36 -8.66
N THR A 94 -2.17 -22.44 -8.49
CA THR A 94 -3.35 -22.37 -9.37
C THR A 94 -3.27 -21.29 -10.44
N VAL A 95 -2.51 -20.21 -10.20
CA VAL A 95 -2.41 -19.11 -11.15
C VAL A 95 -1.18 -19.29 -12.02
N PRO A 96 -1.34 -19.45 -13.36
CA PRO A 96 -0.22 -19.46 -14.28
C PRO A 96 0.57 -18.16 -14.17
N ASN A 97 1.87 -18.24 -13.83
CA ASN A 97 2.67 -17.03 -13.59
C ASN A 97 4.14 -17.25 -13.97
N ASP A 98 4.81 -16.18 -14.38
CA ASP A 98 6.23 -16.15 -14.71
C ASP A 98 7.07 -15.64 -13.52
N GLY A 99 6.63 -15.89 -12.30
CA GLY A 99 7.34 -15.51 -11.09
C GLY A 99 6.77 -14.32 -10.34
N LEU A 100 5.67 -13.70 -10.84
CA LEU A 100 4.98 -12.58 -10.22
C LEU A 100 3.46 -12.76 -10.35
N ILE A 101 2.75 -12.60 -9.23
CA ILE A 101 1.29 -12.59 -9.18
C ILE A 101 0.85 -11.28 -8.53
N THR A 102 -0.11 -10.59 -9.15
CA THR A 102 -0.69 -9.36 -8.58
C THR A 102 -2.02 -9.66 -7.90
N TYR A 103 -2.22 -9.16 -6.70
CA TYR A 103 -3.50 -9.22 -6.00
C TYR A 103 -3.83 -7.90 -5.33
N SER A 104 -5.13 -7.62 -5.18
CA SER A 104 -5.61 -6.43 -4.48
C SER A 104 -5.95 -6.75 -3.04
N ASN A 105 -5.50 -5.91 -2.13
CA ASN A 105 -5.95 -5.93 -0.74
C ASN A 105 -6.53 -4.55 -0.42
N TRP A 106 -7.86 -4.46 -0.30
CA TRP A 106 -8.59 -3.21 -0.33
C TRP A 106 -8.25 -2.40 -1.60
N PHE A 107 -7.86 -1.16 -1.46
CA PHE A 107 -7.50 -0.25 -2.55
C PHE A 107 -6.01 -0.27 -2.91
N ARG A 108 -5.25 -1.27 -2.42
CA ARG A 108 -3.81 -1.38 -2.66
C ARG A 108 -3.49 -2.63 -3.46
N GLN A 109 -2.81 -2.44 -4.57
CA GLN A 109 -2.21 -3.54 -5.30
C GLN A 109 -0.97 -4.05 -4.56
N ARG A 110 -0.81 -5.36 -4.54
CA ARG A 110 0.34 -6.07 -3.99
C ARG A 110 0.85 -7.06 -5.00
N VAL A 111 2.14 -7.28 -4.99
CA VAL A 111 2.80 -8.28 -5.82
C VAL A 111 3.32 -9.39 -4.94
N LEU A 112 2.97 -10.62 -5.29
CA LEU A 112 3.53 -11.83 -4.73
C LEU A 112 4.66 -12.29 -5.63
N VAL A 113 5.88 -12.38 -5.08
CA VAL A 113 7.05 -12.89 -5.79
C VAL A 113 7.10 -14.40 -5.60
N THR A 114 7.03 -15.15 -6.70
CA THR A 114 6.99 -16.63 -6.68
C THR A 114 8.29 -17.26 -7.17
N ASN A 115 9.12 -16.50 -7.88
CA ASN A 115 10.38 -16.98 -8.44
C ASN A 115 11.55 -16.74 -7.48
N PRO A 116 12.37 -17.75 -7.13
CA PRO A 116 13.55 -17.59 -6.29
C PRO A 116 14.58 -16.58 -6.80
N LYS A 117 14.74 -16.45 -8.11
CA LYS A 117 15.63 -15.46 -8.72
C LYS A 117 15.19 -14.02 -8.39
N THR A 118 13.91 -13.73 -8.64
CA THR A 118 13.34 -12.40 -8.34
C THR A 118 13.33 -12.13 -6.84
N LEU A 119 13.10 -13.18 -6.03
CA LEU A 119 13.17 -13.06 -4.58
C LEU A 119 14.58 -12.69 -4.11
N ALA A 120 15.62 -13.31 -4.68
CA ALA A 120 17.01 -12.98 -4.39
C ALA A 120 17.36 -11.55 -4.83
N GLU A 121 16.87 -11.10 -5.97
CA GLU A 121 17.05 -9.71 -6.42
C GLU A 121 16.46 -8.71 -5.41
N VAL A 122 15.23 -8.94 -4.95
CA VAL A 122 14.54 -8.06 -3.99
C VAL A 122 15.22 -8.08 -2.61
N LEU A 123 15.57 -9.27 -2.09
CA LEU A 123 16.04 -9.42 -0.71
C LEU A 123 17.53 -9.21 -0.54
N VAL A 124 18.34 -9.46 -1.58
CA VAL A 124 19.80 -9.42 -1.50
C VAL A 124 20.38 -8.24 -2.29
N GLN A 125 20.04 -8.15 -3.58
CA GLN A 125 20.66 -7.17 -4.46
C GLN A 125 20.11 -5.76 -4.26
N LYS A 126 18.79 -5.63 -4.12
CA LYS A 126 18.07 -4.36 -4.02
C LYS A 126 17.38 -4.14 -2.68
N ASN A 127 17.86 -4.77 -1.62
CA ASN A 127 17.22 -4.74 -0.30
C ASN A 127 17.04 -3.32 0.27
N TYR A 128 17.88 -2.35 -0.11
CA TYR A 128 17.76 -0.96 0.32
C TYR A 128 16.87 -0.08 -0.55
N GLU A 129 16.41 -0.59 -1.70
CA GLU A 129 15.44 0.11 -2.56
C GLU A 129 14.01 -0.13 -2.09
N PHE A 130 13.77 -1.22 -1.35
CA PHE A 130 12.46 -1.59 -0.84
C PHE A 130 12.26 -1.11 0.60
N ILE A 131 11.21 -0.32 0.81
CA ILE A 131 10.86 0.27 2.10
C ILE A 131 9.73 -0.54 2.74
N LYS A 132 9.83 -0.82 4.02
CA LYS A 132 8.79 -1.52 4.79
C LYS A 132 7.54 -0.64 4.92
N PRO A 133 6.33 -1.19 4.83
CA PRO A 133 5.11 -0.43 5.05
C PRO A 133 5.09 0.25 6.42
N SER A 134 4.76 1.55 6.47
CA SER A 134 4.80 2.36 7.70
C SER A 134 3.96 1.76 8.84
N HIS A 135 2.75 1.28 8.53
CA HIS A 135 1.86 0.66 9.51
C HIS A 135 2.45 -0.62 10.14
N PHE A 136 3.22 -1.39 9.38
CA PHE A 136 3.92 -2.57 9.90
C PHE A 136 5.07 -2.16 10.81
N ARG A 137 5.85 -1.17 10.40
CA ARG A 137 6.96 -0.62 11.17
C ARG A 137 6.48 -0.01 12.49
N GLU A 138 5.45 0.83 12.46
CA GLU A 138 4.87 1.47 13.64
C GLU A 138 4.24 0.46 14.61
N GLY A 139 3.54 -0.54 14.09
CA GLY A 139 2.96 -1.60 14.92
C GLY A 139 4.01 -2.41 15.66
N LEU A 140 5.05 -2.86 14.97
CA LEU A 140 6.13 -3.64 15.59
C LEU A 140 7.07 -2.80 16.45
N ALA A 141 7.29 -1.53 16.12
CA ALA A 141 8.16 -0.64 16.90
C ALA A 141 7.66 -0.45 18.34
N ARG A 142 6.34 -0.52 18.55
CA ARG A 142 5.74 -0.44 19.89
C ARG A 142 6.07 -1.65 20.78
N ILE A 143 6.33 -2.80 20.16
CA ILE A 143 6.58 -4.06 20.88
C ILE A 143 8.09 -4.34 20.96
N LEU A 144 8.80 -4.18 19.86
CA LEU A 144 10.19 -4.59 19.69
C LEU A 144 11.20 -3.43 19.76
N GLY A 145 10.71 -2.18 19.79
CA GLY A 145 11.59 -1.02 19.59
C GLY A 145 12.12 -0.93 18.15
N VAL A 146 12.96 0.06 17.90
CA VAL A 146 13.62 0.25 16.57
C VAL A 146 14.94 -0.52 16.54
N GLY A 147 14.84 -1.84 16.49
CA GLY A 147 16.00 -2.71 16.30
C GLY A 147 16.31 -2.96 14.81
N ILE A 148 17.33 -3.80 14.54
CA ILE A 148 17.79 -4.16 13.18
C ILE A 148 16.67 -4.64 12.26
N LEU A 149 15.64 -5.28 12.81
CA LEU A 149 14.49 -5.77 12.05
C LEU A 149 13.68 -4.63 11.44
N LEU A 150 13.61 -3.48 12.11
CA LEU A 150 12.77 -2.33 11.71
C LEU A 150 13.59 -1.16 11.16
N ALA A 151 14.88 -1.12 11.43
CA ALA A 151 15.78 -0.12 10.88
C ALA A 151 15.83 -0.19 9.35
N GLU A 152 16.02 0.94 8.70
CA GLU A 152 16.08 1.09 7.25
C GLU A 152 17.28 1.96 6.83
N GLY A 153 17.70 1.82 5.57
CA GLY A 153 18.73 2.64 4.99
C GLY A 153 20.07 2.56 5.74
N ASP A 154 20.66 3.70 6.03
CA ASP A 154 21.99 3.79 6.63
C ASP A 154 22.00 3.38 8.11
N GLU A 155 20.89 3.55 8.81
CA GLU A 155 20.76 3.06 10.18
C GLU A 155 20.81 1.52 10.25
N HIS A 156 20.10 0.85 9.35
CA HIS A 156 20.19 -0.61 9.22
C HIS A 156 21.59 -1.08 8.88
N LYS A 157 22.28 -0.38 7.96
CA LYS A 157 23.70 -0.70 7.62
C LYS A 157 24.60 -0.58 8.82
N ARG A 158 24.46 0.48 9.62
CA ARG A 158 25.25 0.70 10.83
C ARG A 158 25.00 -0.40 11.86
N GLN A 159 23.73 -0.65 12.21
CA GLN A 159 23.37 -1.69 13.19
C GLN A 159 23.82 -3.09 12.73
N ARG A 160 23.69 -3.41 11.45
CA ARG A 160 24.19 -4.67 10.89
C ARG A 160 25.69 -4.80 11.03
N LYS A 161 26.44 -3.74 10.74
CA LYS A 161 27.90 -3.74 10.88
C LYS A 161 28.34 -3.96 12.33
N ASP A 162 27.65 -3.34 13.28
CA ASP A 162 27.95 -3.45 14.71
C ASP A 162 27.62 -4.85 15.26
N LEU A 163 26.61 -5.52 14.73
CA LEU A 163 26.19 -6.85 15.13
C LEU A 163 26.96 -8.00 14.43
N MET A 164 27.52 -7.76 13.25
CA MET A 164 28.25 -8.80 12.50
C MET A 164 29.40 -9.45 13.27
N PRO A 165 30.27 -8.71 13.97
CA PRO A 165 31.37 -9.30 14.74
C PRO A 165 30.88 -10.26 15.84
N VAL A 166 29.73 -9.95 16.44
CA VAL A 166 29.14 -10.76 17.52
C VAL A 166 28.46 -12.02 16.95
N SER A 167 27.82 -11.91 15.79
CA SER A 167 27.08 -13.03 15.18
C SER A 167 27.93 -14.01 14.39
N PHE A 168 29.11 -13.58 13.91
CA PHE A 168 30.00 -14.37 13.05
C PHE A 168 31.45 -14.37 13.56
N GLY A 169 31.71 -13.98 14.83
CA GLY A 169 33.00 -14.03 15.43
C GLY A 169 33.51 -15.48 15.60
N PRO A 170 34.82 -15.71 15.66
CA PRO A 170 35.46 -17.05 15.68
C PRO A 170 35.05 -17.94 16.84
N GLY A 171 34.29 -17.46 17.82
CA GLY A 171 33.80 -18.23 18.96
C GLY A 171 32.54 -19.07 18.71
N TYR A 172 31.89 -19.01 17.54
CA TYR A 172 30.66 -19.77 17.24
C TYR A 172 30.86 -20.93 16.26
N LEU A 173 32.12 -21.24 15.88
CA LEU A 173 32.49 -22.38 15.04
C LEU A 173 33.18 -23.50 15.84
N GLY A 174 32.87 -23.62 17.13
CA GLY A 174 33.28 -24.71 17.98
C GLY A 174 32.16 -25.71 18.25
#